data_a844c57652a133f2bb4a3016fc32e38b
#
_entry.id   a844c57652a133f2bb4a3016fc32e38b
#
_cell.length_a   1.000
_cell.length_b   1.000
_cell.length_c   1.000
_cell.angle_alpha   90.00
_cell.angle_beta   90.00
_cell.angle_gamma   90.00
#
_symmetry.space_group_name_H-M   'P 1'
#
loop_
_entity.id
_entity.type
_entity.pdbx_description
1 polymer ?
#
loop_
_entity_poly.entity_id
_entity_poly.type
_entity_poly.pdbx_seq_one_letter_code
_entity_poly.pdbx_strand_id
1 'polypeptide(L)'
;MLKTQRLFSLILWGTPGCGKTTLARLIATKVNAQFIELSAVTSGIKEIKETVERAKEALRAGQKTILFIDEIHRYSKTQQDALLPHVENGTIFLIGSTTENPSFQVVPALLSRVQVIRLNPINDISMEKIINRGFKYLEENYQPIQYEEDVIKFIVNNARGDARCALNLVENSYFASNFSNDSRLLTIEILESITQKRNTRYSQQEHYDCASAFQKSLRGSDADAAIYYLAKMIEAGEDPRFIARRLIVCAAEDVGIADPNAMNIAVSAYKAVELIGLPEGRIPLANAVVYVANAPKSNKACVAIDKALADIESGLDYPPPMHLRDAHYKDAEKYGFGKGYIYTHDAPDVEQQFMPDELIDKKYL
;
A
#
# COMPACT_ATOMS: atom_id res chain seq x y z
N MET A 1 -4.47 26.05 -5.11
CA MET A 1 -4.53 25.64 -6.53
C MET A 1 -5.81 26.16 -7.20
N LEU A 2 -7.00 25.67 -6.88
CA LEU A 2 -8.24 26.10 -7.56
C LEU A 2 -8.61 27.58 -7.39
N LYS A 3 -8.34 28.18 -6.22
CA LYS A 3 -8.61 29.61 -5.96
C LYS A 3 -7.53 30.55 -6.52
N THR A 4 -6.28 30.11 -6.57
CA THR A 4 -5.13 30.97 -6.92
C THR A 4 -4.63 30.75 -8.35
N GLN A 5 -5.18 29.78 -9.09
CA GLN A 5 -4.74 29.33 -10.40
C GLN A 5 -3.23 29.00 -10.49
N ARG A 6 -2.58 28.81 -9.36
CA ARG A 6 -1.18 28.35 -9.29
C ARG A 6 -1.13 26.83 -9.37
N LEU A 7 -0.42 26.32 -10.37
CA LEU A 7 -0.11 24.89 -10.51
C LEU A 7 1.13 24.54 -9.69
N PHE A 8 1.07 23.39 -9.07
CA PHE A 8 2.21 22.70 -8.48
C PHE A 8 2.00 21.18 -8.62
N SER A 9 3.08 20.44 -8.62
CA SER A 9 3.02 18.98 -8.74
C SER A 9 2.53 18.34 -7.45
N LEU A 10 1.74 17.28 -7.55
CA LEU A 10 1.15 16.62 -6.40
C LEU A 10 0.96 15.11 -6.62
N ILE A 11 0.85 14.39 -5.51
CA ILE A 11 0.44 12.99 -5.50
C ILE A 11 -0.88 12.88 -4.75
N LEU A 12 -1.88 12.30 -5.41
CA LEU A 12 -3.17 11.99 -4.84
C LEU A 12 -3.15 10.56 -4.30
N TRP A 13 -3.17 10.43 -2.99
CA TRP A 13 -3.16 9.14 -2.31
C TRP A 13 -4.52 8.85 -1.68
N GLY A 14 -5.09 7.70 -1.96
CA GLY A 14 -6.38 7.29 -1.37
C GLY A 14 -6.91 5.99 -1.97
N THR A 15 -8.01 5.49 -1.39
CA THR A 15 -8.67 4.26 -1.81
C THR A 15 -9.13 4.29 -3.27
N PRO A 16 -9.37 3.15 -3.92
CA PRO A 16 -10.03 3.10 -5.22
C PRO A 16 -11.36 3.88 -5.18
N GLY A 17 -11.77 4.47 -6.30
CA GLY A 17 -13.05 5.15 -6.45
C GLY A 17 -13.28 6.42 -5.63
N CYS A 18 -12.29 6.93 -4.86
CA CYS A 18 -12.42 8.18 -4.10
C CYS A 18 -12.29 9.46 -4.95
N GLY A 19 -12.17 9.34 -6.27
CA GLY A 19 -12.21 10.48 -7.20
C GLY A 19 -10.85 11.08 -7.58
N LYS A 20 -9.73 10.38 -7.40
CA LYS A 20 -8.36 10.86 -7.73
C LYS A 20 -8.26 11.40 -9.17
N THR A 21 -8.61 10.59 -10.16
CA THR A 21 -8.57 10.96 -11.58
C THR A 21 -9.55 12.08 -11.91
N THR A 22 -10.74 12.04 -11.32
CA THR A 22 -11.76 13.08 -11.50
C THR A 22 -11.27 14.43 -10.98
N LEU A 23 -10.63 14.45 -9.80
CA LEU A 23 -10.05 15.65 -9.23
C LEU A 23 -8.90 16.20 -10.11
N ALA A 24 -8.03 15.32 -10.62
CA ALA A 24 -6.95 15.73 -11.52
C ALA A 24 -7.47 16.40 -12.80
N ARG A 25 -8.49 15.82 -13.43
CA ARG A 25 -9.14 16.40 -14.63
C ARG A 25 -9.84 17.73 -14.31
N LEU A 26 -10.52 17.82 -13.16
CA LEU A 26 -11.15 19.08 -12.71
C LEU A 26 -10.12 20.19 -12.51
N ILE A 27 -8.97 19.87 -11.92
CA ILE A 27 -7.85 20.81 -11.76
C ILE A 27 -7.40 21.31 -13.13
N ALA A 28 -7.15 20.42 -14.08
CA ALA A 28 -6.70 20.77 -15.42
C ALA A 28 -7.66 21.73 -16.13
N THR A 29 -8.95 21.40 -16.09
CA THR A 29 -10.01 22.24 -16.68
C THR A 29 -10.05 23.65 -16.03
N LYS A 30 -9.96 23.73 -14.70
CA LYS A 30 -10.04 24.99 -13.96
C LYS A 30 -8.85 25.92 -14.17
N VAL A 31 -7.68 25.36 -14.47
CA VAL A 31 -6.47 26.17 -14.74
C VAL A 31 -6.15 26.29 -16.23
N ASN A 32 -7.02 25.80 -17.09
CA ASN A 32 -6.87 25.80 -18.56
C ASN A 32 -5.52 25.19 -18.99
N ALA A 33 -5.15 24.06 -18.41
CA ALA A 33 -3.94 23.33 -18.75
C ALA A 33 -4.25 22.13 -19.67
N GLN A 34 -3.32 21.81 -20.56
CA GLN A 34 -3.37 20.57 -21.31
C GLN A 34 -3.28 19.39 -20.33
N PHE A 35 -4.17 18.41 -20.46
CA PHE A 35 -4.18 17.21 -19.63
C PHE A 35 -3.74 16.00 -20.43
N ILE A 36 -2.62 15.40 -20.04
CA ILE A 36 -2.10 14.17 -20.65
C ILE A 36 -2.11 13.09 -19.58
N GLU A 37 -2.71 11.96 -19.89
CA GLU A 37 -2.87 10.83 -18.98
C GLU A 37 -2.00 9.66 -19.41
N LEU A 38 -1.20 9.15 -18.51
CA LEU A 38 -0.43 7.92 -18.65
C LEU A 38 -0.82 6.93 -17.55
N SER A 39 -0.88 5.65 -17.90
CA SER A 39 -1.03 4.58 -16.92
C SER A 39 0.33 3.95 -16.65
N ALA A 40 0.77 3.91 -15.39
CA ALA A 40 2.04 3.29 -15.05
C ALA A 40 2.09 1.78 -15.32
N VAL A 41 0.94 1.16 -15.56
CA VAL A 41 0.85 -0.27 -15.95
C VAL A 41 1.23 -0.50 -17.40
N THR A 42 0.88 0.45 -18.30
CA THR A 42 1.02 0.28 -19.77
C THR A 42 2.05 1.21 -20.39
N SER A 43 2.48 2.26 -19.69
CA SER A 43 3.41 3.27 -20.22
C SER A 43 4.84 3.04 -19.73
N GLY A 44 5.81 3.22 -20.63
CA GLY A 44 7.24 3.13 -20.37
C GLY A 44 7.97 4.47 -20.47
N ILE A 45 9.29 4.43 -20.48
CA ILE A 45 10.16 5.62 -20.62
C ILE A 45 9.94 6.33 -21.96
N LYS A 46 9.58 5.59 -23.01
CA LYS A 46 9.34 6.13 -24.34
C LYS A 46 8.14 7.09 -24.32
N GLU A 47 7.03 6.66 -23.76
CA GLU A 47 5.81 7.45 -23.64
C GLU A 47 6.01 8.69 -22.75
N ILE A 48 6.82 8.57 -21.70
CA ILE A 48 7.22 9.70 -20.86
C ILE A 48 7.97 10.74 -21.69
N LYS A 49 8.97 10.32 -22.50
CA LYS A 49 9.76 11.23 -23.34
C LYS A 49 8.91 11.92 -24.40
N GLU A 50 8.03 11.18 -25.08
CA GLU A 50 7.10 11.74 -26.09
C GLU A 50 6.17 12.78 -25.45
N THR A 51 5.66 12.49 -24.24
CA THR A 51 4.83 13.42 -23.50
C THR A 51 5.57 14.68 -23.10
N VAL A 52 6.82 14.56 -22.70
CA VAL A 52 7.67 15.71 -22.34
C VAL A 52 7.93 16.59 -23.56
N GLU A 53 8.19 16.02 -24.74
CA GLU A 53 8.39 16.84 -25.96
C GLU A 53 7.12 17.60 -26.32
N ARG A 54 5.95 16.98 -26.26
CA ARG A 54 4.65 17.66 -26.45
C ARG A 54 4.44 18.78 -25.41
N ALA A 55 4.82 18.54 -24.15
CA ALA A 55 4.71 19.54 -23.10
C ALA A 55 5.65 20.74 -23.35
N LYS A 56 6.85 20.52 -23.89
CA LYS A 56 7.77 21.60 -24.30
C LYS A 56 7.18 22.45 -25.42
N GLU A 57 6.55 21.82 -26.41
CA GLU A 57 5.88 22.54 -27.52
C GLU A 57 4.71 23.36 -26.97
N ALA A 58 3.86 22.78 -26.13
CA ALA A 58 2.75 23.48 -25.49
C ALA A 58 3.24 24.68 -24.66
N LEU A 59 4.32 24.50 -23.89
CA LEU A 59 4.90 25.57 -23.08
C LEU A 59 5.42 26.75 -23.93
N ARG A 60 6.02 26.46 -25.09
CA ARG A 60 6.43 27.52 -26.08
C ARG A 60 5.22 28.32 -26.60
N ALA A 61 4.06 27.65 -26.69
CA ALA A 61 2.80 28.30 -27.07
C ALA A 61 2.08 28.96 -25.86
N GLY A 62 2.70 29.02 -24.69
CA GLY A 62 2.14 29.61 -23.47
C GLY A 62 1.14 28.74 -22.73
N GLN A 63 0.99 27.46 -23.13
CA GLN A 63 0.07 26.52 -22.50
C GLN A 63 0.81 25.61 -21.51
N LYS A 64 0.29 25.49 -20.27
CA LYS A 64 0.80 24.58 -19.24
C LYS A 64 0.30 23.16 -19.49
N THR A 65 1.13 22.17 -19.15
CA THR A 65 0.76 20.75 -19.27
C THR A 65 0.72 20.10 -17.88
N ILE A 66 -0.40 19.46 -17.58
CA ILE A 66 -0.53 18.52 -16.46
C ILE A 66 -0.32 17.12 -17.00
N LEU A 67 0.69 16.44 -16.51
CA LEU A 67 0.90 15.02 -16.72
C LEU A 67 0.27 14.25 -15.54
N PHE A 68 -0.82 13.54 -15.83
CA PHE A 68 -1.44 12.65 -14.87
C PHE A 68 -0.88 11.23 -15.04
N ILE A 69 -0.37 10.64 -13.96
CA ILE A 69 0.12 9.26 -13.96
C ILE A 69 -0.74 8.45 -12.99
N ASP A 70 -1.53 7.53 -13.56
CA ASP A 70 -2.34 6.62 -12.74
C ASP A 70 -1.47 5.47 -12.22
N GLU A 71 -1.64 5.15 -10.94
CA GLU A 71 -0.90 4.13 -10.20
C GLU A 71 0.64 4.34 -10.25
N ILE A 72 1.10 5.56 -9.99
CA ILE A 72 2.52 5.98 -10.09
C ILE A 72 3.49 5.07 -9.33
N HIS A 73 3.02 4.38 -8.29
CA HIS A 73 3.80 3.40 -7.52
C HIS A 73 4.26 2.19 -8.34
N ARG A 74 3.65 1.94 -9.51
CA ARG A 74 4.05 0.87 -10.43
C ARG A 74 5.21 1.25 -11.35
N TYR A 75 5.55 2.52 -11.42
CA TYR A 75 6.76 2.94 -12.12
C TYR A 75 8.02 2.52 -11.37
N SER A 76 8.99 1.95 -12.08
CA SER A 76 10.34 1.69 -11.57
C SER A 76 11.02 3.00 -11.13
N LYS A 77 12.05 2.90 -10.29
CA LYS A 77 12.86 4.06 -9.87
C LYS A 77 13.37 4.84 -11.08
N THR A 78 13.88 4.17 -12.11
CA THR A 78 14.38 4.81 -13.36
C THR A 78 13.30 5.60 -14.10
N GLN A 79 12.05 5.11 -14.11
CA GLN A 79 10.92 5.82 -14.73
C GLN A 79 10.51 7.04 -13.92
N GLN A 80 10.50 6.93 -12.59
CA GLN A 80 10.23 8.06 -11.70
C GLN A 80 11.36 9.12 -11.80
N ASP A 81 12.62 8.70 -11.86
CA ASP A 81 13.75 9.61 -12.01
C ASP A 81 13.73 10.36 -13.35
N ALA A 82 13.23 9.73 -14.42
CA ALA A 82 13.06 10.39 -15.72
C ALA A 82 12.09 11.59 -15.70
N LEU A 83 11.22 11.68 -14.70
CA LEU A 83 10.29 12.80 -14.52
C LEU A 83 10.93 14.00 -13.81
N LEU A 84 11.95 13.77 -12.99
CA LEU A 84 12.53 14.78 -12.09
C LEU A 84 12.94 16.09 -12.79
N PRO A 85 13.75 16.06 -13.88
CA PRO A 85 14.20 17.30 -14.53
C PRO A 85 13.03 18.13 -15.06
N HIS A 86 11.95 17.48 -15.48
CA HIS A 86 10.80 18.11 -16.12
C HIS A 86 9.78 18.66 -15.11
N VAL A 87 9.74 18.07 -13.90
CA VAL A 87 9.00 18.60 -12.75
C VAL A 87 9.73 19.80 -12.16
N GLU A 88 11.08 19.73 -12.04
CA GLU A 88 11.90 20.82 -11.50
C GLU A 88 11.86 22.09 -12.35
N ASN A 89 12.00 21.95 -13.64
CA ASN A 89 12.04 23.11 -14.56
C ASN A 89 10.65 23.60 -14.99
N GLY A 90 9.56 22.94 -14.49
CA GLY A 90 8.19 23.34 -14.78
C GLY A 90 7.70 23.04 -16.21
N THR A 91 8.42 22.19 -16.96
CA THR A 91 7.96 21.71 -18.28
C THR A 91 6.63 20.96 -18.13
N ILE A 92 6.50 20.15 -17.08
CA ILE A 92 5.28 19.44 -16.71
C ILE A 92 4.90 19.74 -15.26
N PHE A 93 3.62 19.74 -14.97
CA PHE A 93 3.05 19.68 -13.64
C PHE A 93 2.55 18.25 -13.41
N LEU A 94 3.24 17.50 -12.55
CA LEU A 94 2.90 16.12 -12.29
C LEU A 94 1.71 16.02 -11.33
N ILE A 95 0.71 15.22 -11.70
CA ILE A 95 -0.29 14.72 -10.76
C ILE A 95 -0.21 13.19 -10.77
N GLY A 96 0.42 12.60 -9.77
CA GLY A 96 0.43 11.15 -9.58
C GLY A 96 -0.79 10.68 -8.79
N SER A 97 -1.38 9.54 -9.14
CA SER A 97 -2.35 8.86 -8.29
C SER A 97 -1.79 7.55 -7.76
N THR A 98 -2.17 7.17 -6.55
CA THR A 98 -1.79 5.90 -5.95
C THR A 98 -2.78 5.46 -4.88
N THR A 99 -2.92 4.15 -4.73
CA THR A 99 -3.63 3.52 -3.61
C THR A 99 -2.68 3.14 -2.47
N GLU A 100 -1.38 3.07 -2.73
CA GLU A 100 -0.36 2.71 -1.76
C GLU A 100 0.27 3.94 -1.09
N ASN A 101 0.88 3.75 0.08
CA ASN A 101 1.53 4.85 0.79
C ASN A 101 2.74 5.37 -0.03
N PRO A 102 2.70 6.64 -0.47
CA PRO A 102 3.76 7.22 -1.31
C PRO A 102 5.14 7.18 -0.67
N SER A 103 5.24 7.25 0.65
CA SER A 103 6.52 7.24 1.36
C SER A 103 7.35 5.97 1.15
N PHE A 104 6.70 4.85 0.77
CA PHE A 104 7.37 3.58 0.53
C PHE A 104 7.60 3.28 -0.96
N GLN A 105 6.81 3.91 -1.84
CA GLN A 105 6.73 3.52 -3.25
C GLN A 105 7.25 4.58 -4.21
N VAL A 106 7.29 5.83 -3.77
CA VAL A 106 7.76 6.94 -4.60
C VAL A 106 9.17 7.34 -4.16
N VAL A 107 10.06 7.56 -5.15
CA VAL A 107 11.45 7.92 -4.83
C VAL A 107 11.53 9.23 -4.04
N PRO A 108 12.41 9.31 -3.01
CA PRO A 108 12.52 10.50 -2.16
C PRO A 108 12.77 11.80 -2.94
N ALA A 109 13.56 11.71 -4.02
CA ALA A 109 13.84 12.83 -4.90
C ALA A 109 12.58 13.42 -5.55
N LEU A 110 11.58 12.59 -5.90
CA LEU A 110 10.31 13.05 -6.44
C LEU A 110 9.40 13.57 -5.33
N LEU A 111 9.36 12.87 -4.17
CA LEU A 111 8.56 13.31 -3.02
C LEU A 111 8.94 14.70 -2.52
N SER A 112 10.22 15.07 -2.55
CA SER A 112 10.68 16.41 -2.14
C SER A 112 10.19 17.54 -3.06
N ARG A 113 9.67 17.22 -4.26
CA ARG A 113 9.23 18.17 -5.30
C ARG A 113 7.73 18.18 -5.54
N VAL A 114 7.00 17.30 -4.87
CA VAL A 114 5.55 17.18 -5.00
C VAL A 114 4.87 17.30 -3.66
N GLN A 115 3.64 17.74 -3.65
CA GLN A 115 2.81 17.77 -2.44
C GLN A 115 1.95 16.52 -2.39
N VAL A 116 2.01 15.77 -1.29
CA VAL A 116 1.14 14.60 -1.09
C VAL A 116 -0.18 15.05 -0.48
N ILE A 117 -1.29 14.70 -1.15
CA ILE A 117 -2.65 14.97 -0.69
C ILE A 117 -3.36 13.63 -0.47
N ARG A 118 -3.72 13.35 0.77
CA ARG A 118 -4.54 12.19 1.10
C ARG A 118 -6.02 12.50 0.83
N LEU A 119 -6.66 11.63 0.04
CA LEU A 119 -8.10 11.66 -0.18
C LEU A 119 -8.76 10.57 0.66
N ASN A 120 -9.72 10.98 1.47
CA ASN A 120 -10.52 10.05 2.25
C ASN A 120 -11.54 9.32 1.35
N PRO A 121 -12.03 8.14 1.76
CA PRO A 121 -13.21 7.53 1.15
C PRO A 121 -14.37 8.52 1.11
N ILE A 122 -15.24 8.39 0.11
CA ILE A 122 -16.40 9.25 -0.01
C ILE A 122 -17.37 8.92 1.13
N ASN A 123 -17.77 9.93 1.89
CA ASN A 123 -18.72 9.77 2.99
C ASN A 123 -20.14 9.47 2.45
N ASP A 124 -20.99 8.90 3.31
CA ASP A 124 -22.32 8.42 2.94
C ASP A 124 -23.19 9.52 2.32
N ILE A 125 -23.21 10.71 2.89
CA ILE A 125 -23.97 11.87 2.38
C ILE A 125 -23.56 12.25 0.96
N SER A 126 -22.27 12.21 0.67
CA SER A 126 -21.73 12.49 -0.67
C SER A 126 -21.98 11.35 -1.63
N MET A 127 -21.96 10.11 -1.12
CA MET A 127 -22.23 8.90 -1.88
C MET A 127 -23.69 8.85 -2.33
N GLU A 128 -24.64 9.17 -1.46
CA GLU A 128 -26.06 9.30 -1.81
C GLU A 128 -26.29 10.28 -2.96
N LYS A 129 -25.60 11.44 -2.92
CA LYS A 129 -25.66 12.42 -4.02
C LYS A 129 -25.15 11.86 -5.34
N ILE A 130 -24.09 11.04 -5.31
CA ILE A 130 -23.54 10.39 -6.50
C ILE A 130 -24.52 9.37 -7.05
N ILE A 131 -25.09 8.53 -6.18
CA ILE A 131 -26.09 7.50 -6.53
C ILE A 131 -27.32 8.16 -7.17
N ASN A 132 -27.90 9.16 -6.51
CA ASN A 132 -29.06 9.88 -7.02
C ASN A 132 -28.80 10.54 -8.39
N ARG A 133 -27.60 11.09 -8.59
CA ARG A 133 -27.20 11.60 -9.91
C ARG A 133 -27.06 10.50 -10.95
N GLY A 134 -26.59 9.32 -10.54
CA GLY A 134 -26.51 8.15 -11.41
C GLY A 134 -27.88 7.69 -11.87
N PHE A 135 -28.84 7.52 -10.96
CA PHE A 135 -30.21 7.17 -11.31
C PHE A 135 -30.87 8.24 -12.20
N LYS A 136 -30.74 9.52 -11.83
CA LYS A 136 -31.26 10.61 -12.65
C LYS A 136 -30.71 10.60 -14.08
N TYR A 137 -29.40 10.34 -14.25
CA TYR A 137 -28.80 10.21 -15.58
C TYR A 137 -29.42 9.04 -16.39
N LEU A 138 -29.69 7.91 -15.73
CA LEU A 138 -30.32 6.76 -16.37
C LEU A 138 -31.78 7.04 -16.74
N GLU A 139 -32.53 7.72 -15.88
CA GLU A 139 -33.91 8.16 -16.17
C GLU A 139 -33.97 9.12 -17.37
N GLU A 140 -33.07 10.09 -17.45
CA GLU A 140 -33.00 11.07 -18.54
C GLU A 140 -32.64 10.44 -19.91
N ASN A 141 -31.91 9.32 -19.90
CA ASN A 141 -31.43 8.67 -21.14
C ASN A 141 -32.21 7.41 -21.50
N TYR A 142 -32.97 6.83 -20.55
CA TYR A 142 -33.72 5.58 -20.77
C TYR A 142 -35.17 5.75 -20.24
N GLN A 143 -35.48 5.08 -19.14
CA GLN A 143 -36.88 5.01 -18.62
C GLN A 143 -36.90 5.43 -17.15
N PRO A 144 -38.05 5.96 -16.67
CA PRO A 144 -38.22 6.25 -15.26
C PRO A 144 -38.04 5.00 -14.40
N ILE A 145 -37.48 5.19 -13.20
CA ILE A 145 -37.29 4.11 -12.22
C ILE A 145 -37.91 4.50 -10.88
N GLN A 146 -38.59 3.58 -10.27
CA GLN A 146 -39.13 3.69 -8.92
C GLN A 146 -38.30 2.80 -7.98
N TYR A 147 -37.91 3.32 -6.83
CA TYR A 147 -37.21 2.60 -5.80
C TYR A 147 -37.48 3.17 -4.42
N GLU A 148 -37.33 2.34 -3.40
CA GLU A 148 -37.50 2.72 -2.01
C GLU A 148 -36.18 3.35 -1.45
N GLU A 149 -36.30 4.13 -0.36
CA GLU A 149 -35.14 4.80 0.28
C GLU A 149 -34.06 3.79 0.72
N ASP A 150 -34.45 2.58 1.10
CA ASP A 150 -33.54 1.53 1.53
C ASP A 150 -32.63 1.02 0.40
N VAL A 151 -33.04 1.16 -0.86
CA VAL A 151 -32.20 0.89 -2.03
C VAL A 151 -30.94 1.77 -2.03
N ILE A 152 -31.10 3.07 -1.77
CA ILE A 152 -29.97 4.00 -1.69
C ILE A 152 -29.03 3.60 -0.55
N LYS A 153 -29.57 3.33 0.64
CA LYS A 153 -28.81 2.89 1.82
C LYS A 153 -28.04 1.59 1.54
N PHE A 154 -28.71 0.65 0.86
CA PHE A 154 -28.08 -0.61 0.47
C PHE A 154 -26.87 -0.39 -0.45
N ILE A 155 -27.00 0.47 -1.48
CA ILE A 155 -25.90 0.78 -2.40
C ILE A 155 -24.77 1.51 -1.67
N VAL A 156 -25.08 2.48 -0.80
CA VAL A 156 -24.07 3.20 0.02
C VAL A 156 -23.26 2.23 0.86
N ASN A 157 -23.92 1.34 1.59
CA ASN A 157 -23.28 0.34 2.44
C ASN A 157 -22.37 -0.62 1.66
N ASN A 158 -22.81 -1.04 0.47
CA ASN A 158 -22.03 -1.94 -0.38
C ASN A 158 -20.88 -1.23 -1.11
N ALA A 159 -21.02 0.06 -1.42
CA ALA A 159 -20.01 0.86 -2.09
C ALA A 159 -18.83 1.23 -1.15
N ARG A 160 -19.06 1.35 0.17
CA ARG A 160 -18.02 1.59 1.19
C ARG A 160 -17.06 2.72 0.82
N GLY A 161 -17.59 3.82 0.30
CA GLY A 161 -16.81 5.00 -0.11
C GLY A 161 -16.16 4.94 -1.49
N ASP A 162 -16.41 3.88 -2.28
CA ASP A 162 -15.97 3.74 -3.68
C ASP A 162 -17.10 4.14 -4.64
N ALA A 163 -17.01 5.33 -5.26
CA ALA A 163 -18.00 5.82 -6.21
C ALA A 163 -18.10 4.97 -7.48
N ARG A 164 -17.02 4.31 -7.92
CA ARG A 164 -17.05 3.43 -9.09
C ARG A 164 -17.88 2.19 -8.79
N CYS A 165 -17.71 1.62 -7.58
CA CYS A 165 -18.53 0.51 -7.12
C CYS A 165 -20.01 0.92 -7.02
N ALA A 166 -20.30 2.09 -6.44
CA ALA A 166 -21.67 2.61 -6.34
C ALA A 166 -22.34 2.78 -7.70
N LEU A 167 -21.67 3.45 -8.65
CA LEU A 167 -22.20 3.69 -9.99
C LEU A 167 -22.40 2.40 -10.79
N ASN A 168 -21.50 1.42 -10.65
CA ASN A 168 -21.68 0.11 -11.25
C ASN A 168 -22.88 -0.63 -10.66
N LEU A 169 -23.15 -0.50 -9.35
CA LEU A 169 -24.35 -1.07 -8.73
C LEU A 169 -25.61 -0.36 -9.22
N VAL A 170 -25.59 0.96 -9.33
CA VAL A 170 -26.70 1.76 -9.90
C VAL A 170 -27.01 1.30 -11.32
N GLU A 171 -26.03 1.21 -12.19
CA GLU A 171 -26.21 0.79 -13.59
C GLU A 171 -26.72 -0.65 -13.68
N ASN A 172 -26.05 -1.60 -13.02
CA ASN A 172 -26.44 -3.01 -13.07
C ASN A 172 -27.83 -3.23 -12.49
N SER A 173 -28.17 -2.56 -11.38
CA SER A 173 -29.49 -2.69 -10.76
C SER A 173 -30.59 -2.05 -11.60
N TYR A 174 -30.29 -0.92 -12.26
CA TYR A 174 -31.21 -0.30 -13.19
C TYR A 174 -31.60 -1.25 -14.33
N PHE A 175 -30.61 -1.87 -14.99
CA PHE A 175 -30.89 -2.79 -16.11
C PHE A 175 -31.46 -4.14 -15.66
N ALA A 176 -31.23 -4.57 -14.44
CA ALA A 176 -31.83 -5.79 -13.86
C ALA A 176 -33.22 -5.57 -13.25
N SER A 177 -33.66 -4.32 -13.06
CA SER A 177 -34.96 -4.00 -12.48
C SER A 177 -36.11 -4.45 -13.37
N ASN A 178 -37.22 -4.83 -12.75
CA ASN A 178 -38.40 -5.26 -13.45
C ASN A 178 -39.04 -4.09 -14.21
N PHE A 179 -39.44 -4.33 -15.47
CA PHE A 179 -40.12 -3.35 -16.29
C PHE A 179 -41.62 -3.60 -16.26
N SER A 180 -42.42 -2.61 -15.83
CA SER A 180 -43.88 -2.68 -15.76
C SER A 180 -44.47 -1.27 -15.88
N ASN A 181 -45.59 -1.13 -16.63
CA ASN A 181 -46.34 0.14 -16.77
C ASN A 181 -45.46 1.36 -17.11
N ASP A 182 -44.60 1.25 -18.13
CA ASP A 182 -43.69 2.30 -18.61
C ASP A 182 -42.66 2.81 -17.59
N SER A 183 -42.49 2.12 -16.46
CA SER A 183 -41.47 2.41 -15.48
C SER A 183 -40.74 1.15 -15.02
N ARG A 184 -39.53 1.33 -14.48
CA ARG A 184 -38.77 0.28 -13.86
C ARG A 184 -39.02 0.26 -12.36
N LEU A 185 -39.11 -0.92 -11.76
CA LEU A 185 -39.21 -1.09 -10.31
C LEU A 185 -37.97 -1.82 -9.79
N LEU A 186 -37.22 -1.14 -8.94
CA LEU A 186 -36.04 -1.69 -8.29
C LEU A 186 -36.31 -1.97 -6.82
N THR A 187 -36.19 -3.25 -6.45
CA THR A 187 -36.37 -3.71 -5.07
C THR A 187 -35.04 -4.18 -4.48
N ILE A 188 -34.99 -4.34 -3.16
CA ILE A 188 -33.81 -4.83 -2.44
C ILE A 188 -33.43 -6.25 -2.89
N GLU A 189 -34.41 -7.12 -3.14
CA GLU A 189 -34.19 -8.50 -3.59
C GLU A 189 -33.41 -8.54 -4.91
N ILE A 190 -33.67 -7.60 -5.83
CA ILE A 190 -32.93 -7.48 -7.09
C ILE A 190 -31.48 -7.08 -6.79
N LEU A 191 -31.25 -6.11 -5.90
CA LEU A 191 -29.92 -5.70 -5.48
C LEU A 191 -29.16 -6.84 -4.79
N GLU A 192 -29.80 -7.57 -3.90
CA GLU A 192 -29.23 -8.74 -3.25
C GLU A 192 -28.82 -9.81 -4.25
N SER A 193 -29.67 -10.11 -5.24
CA SER A 193 -29.36 -11.08 -6.29
C SER A 193 -28.13 -10.71 -7.12
N ILE A 194 -27.91 -9.42 -7.35
CA ILE A 194 -26.75 -8.90 -8.10
C ILE A 194 -25.49 -8.91 -7.22
N THR A 195 -25.65 -8.67 -5.93
CA THR A 195 -24.55 -8.58 -4.97
C THR A 195 -24.16 -9.92 -4.37
N GLN A 196 -25.03 -10.93 -4.33
CA GLN A 196 -24.77 -12.26 -3.77
C GLN A 196 -23.52 -12.96 -4.35
N LYS A 197 -23.05 -12.59 -5.53
CA LYS A 197 -21.75 -13.05 -6.08
C LYS A 197 -20.54 -12.27 -5.58
N ARG A 198 -20.71 -11.23 -4.73
CA ARG A 198 -19.65 -10.35 -4.19
C ARG A 198 -19.54 -10.39 -2.68
N ASN A 199 -20.21 -11.34 -2.02
CA ASN A 199 -20.17 -11.43 -0.57
C ASN A 199 -18.76 -11.73 -0.07
N THR A 200 -18.38 -10.92 0.91
CA THR A 200 -17.32 -11.02 1.90
C THR A 200 -16.06 -10.18 1.69
N ARG A 201 -16.08 -9.09 0.95
CA ARG A 201 -14.98 -8.12 1.12
C ARG A 201 -15.33 -7.20 2.27
N TYR A 202 -14.65 -7.34 3.40
CA TYR A 202 -14.73 -6.36 4.48
C TYR A 202 -14.10 -5.02 4.08
N SER A 203 -14.47 -3.94 4.76
CA SER A 203 -13.94 -2.60 4.51
C SER A 203 -12.42 -2.57 4.70
N GLN A 204 -11.75 -1.58 4.12
CA GLN A 204 -10.31 -1.40 4.34
C GLN A 204 -9.97 -1.24 5.83
N GLN A 205 -10.86 -0.63 6.62
CA GLN A 205 -10.69 -0.53 8.07
C GLN A 205 -10.79 -1.91 8.72
N GLU A 206 -11.80 -2.72 8.38
CA GLU A 206 -11.93 -4.10 8.89
C GLU A 206 -10.78 -5.01 8.45
N HIS A 207 -10.19 -4.76 7.26
CA HIS A 207 -8.97 -5.43 6.81
C HIS A 207 -7.81 -5.21 7.81
N TYR A 208 -7.53 -3.94 8.16
CA TYR A 208 -6.50 -3.62 9.13
C TYR A 208 -6.84 -4.10 10.53
N ASP A 209 -8.10 -4.01 10.93
CA ASP A 209 -8.57 -4.44 12.25
C ASP A 209 -8.45 -5.97 12.40
N CYS A 210 -8.84 -6.75 11.38
CA CYS A 210 -8.69 -8.21 11.39
C CYS A 210 -7.22 -8.63 11.36
N ALA A 211 -6.38 -8.00 10.52
CA ALA A 211 -4.96 -8.28 10.49
C ALA A 211 -4.28 -7.94 11.82
N SER A 212 -4.67 -6.84 12.47
CA SER A 212 -4.19 -6.45 13.80
C SER A 212 -4.63 -7.43 14.88
N ALA A 213 -5.91 -7.85 14.86
CA ALA A 213 -6.45 -8.82 15.81
C ALA A 213 -5.76 -10.18 15.64
N PHE A 214 -5.55 -10.64 14.40
CA PHE A 214 -4.81 -11.86 14.09
C PHE A 214 -3.40 -11.84 14.70
N GLN A 215 -2.63 -10.79 14.46
CA GLN A 215 -1.27 -10.67 15.00
C GLN A 215 -1.26 -10.60 16.53
N LYS A 216 -2.20 -9.86 17.14
CA LYS A 216 -2.33 -9.78 18.60
C LYS A 216 -2.71 -11.11 19.23
N SER A 217 -3.55 -11.91 18.59
CA SER A 217 -3.91 -13.26 19.04
C SER A 217 -2.70 -14.20 19.01
N LEU A 218 -1.89 -14.16 17.93
CA LEU A 218 -0.63 -14.92 17.85
C LEU A 218 0.36 -14.52 18.93
N ARG A 219 0.54 -13.22 19.16
CA ARG A 219 1.40 -12.65 20.22
C ARG A 219 0.92 -13.05 21.61
N GLY A 220 -0.40 -13.03 21.83
CA GLY A 220 -1.05 -13.40 23.08
C GLY A 220 -1.15 -14.90 23.32
N SER A 221 -0.67 -15.75 22.41
CA SER A 221 -0.75 -17.22 22.48
C SER A 221 -2.19 -17.76 22.51
N ASP A 222 -3.14 -17.02 21.92
CA ASP A 222 -4.52 -17.48 21.75
C ASP A 222 -4.68 -18.09 20.35
N ALA A 223 -4.48 -19.40 20.27
CA ALA A 223 -4.55 -20.15 19.01
C ALA A 223 -5.98 -20.17 18.42
N ASP A 224 -7.01 -20.23 19.27
CA ASP A 224 -8.41 -20.27 18.83
C ASP A 224 -8.83 -18.94 18.20
N ALA A 225 -8.50 -17.82 18.84
CA ALA A 225 -8.73 -16.50 18.27
C ALA A 225 -7.93 -16.30 16.98
N ALA A 226 -6.67 -16.74 16.91
CA ALA A 226 -5.84 -16.64 15.70
C ALA A 226 -6.46 -17.43 14.54
N ILE A 227 -6.95 -18.65 14.77
CA ILE A 227 -7.67 -19.46 13.76
C ILE A 227 -8.96 -18.79 13.33
N TYR A 228 -9.72 -18.20 14.28
CA TYR A 228 -10.95 -17.48 13.94
C TYR A 228 -10.67 -16.30 12.98
N TYR A 229 -9.66 -15.46 13.30
CA TYR A 229 -9.30 -14.34 12.43
C TYR A 229 -8.68 -14.79 11.11
N LEU A 230 -7.93 -15.89 11.07
CA LEU A 230 -7.49 -16.52 9.82
C LEU A 230 -8.68 -16.88 8.94
N ALA A 231 -9.67 -17.60 9.48
CA ALA A 231 -10.87 -18.00 8.75
C ALA A 231 -11.67 -16.79 8.27
N LYS A 232 -11.83 -15.76 9.13
CA LYS A 232 -12.51 -14.51 8.77
C LYS A 232 -11.82 -13.76 7.62
N MET A 233 -10.49 -13.72 7.60
CA MET A 233 -9.71 -13.10 6.51
C MET A 233 -9.83 -13.90 5.20
N ILE A 234 -9.77 -15.22 5.25
CA ILE A 234 -9.95 -16.11 4.08
C ILE A 234 -11.34 -15.95 3.49
N GLU A 235 -12.39 -16.01 4.32
CA GLU A 235 -13.79 -15.87 3.90
C GLU A 235 -14.06 -14.48 3.30
N ALA A 236 -13.42 -13.45 3.84
CA ALA A 236 -13.46 -12.09 3.29
C ALA A 236 -12.71 -11.92 1.96
N GLY A 237 -12.08 -12.97 1.43
CA GLY A 237 -11.34 -12.95 0.17
C GLY A 237 -9.99 -12.24 0.25
N GLU A 238 -9.37 -12.20 1.44
CA GLU A 238 -8.03 -11.66 1.61
C GLU A 238 -7.01 -12.47 0.82
N ASP A 239 -5.99 -11.81 0.27
CA ASP A 239 -4.86 -12.51 -0.36
C ASP A 239 -4.18 -13.42 0.68
N PRO A 240 -4.22 -14.75 0.50
CA PRO A 240 -3.63 -15.68 1.47
C PRO A 240 -2.11 -15.47 1.63
N ARG A 241 -1.44 -14.88 0.64
CA ARG A 241 -0.02 -14.50 0.75
C ARG A 241 0.16 -13.30 1.69
N PHE A 242 -0.80 -12.38 1.74
CA PHE A 242 -0.79 -11.29 2.73
C PHE A 242 -0.88 -11.86 4.15
N ILE A 243 -1.82 -12.79 4.38
CA ILE A 243 -1.99 -13.44 5.69
C ILE A 243 -0.70 -14.16 6.10
N ALA A 244 -0.11 -14.95 5.18
CA ALA A 244 1.13 -15.66 5.42
C ALA A 244 2.31 -14.72 5.72
N ARG A 245 2.41 -13.56 5.05
CA ARG A 245 3.42 -12.53 5.38
C ARG A 245 3.25 -11.99 6.80
N ARG A 246 2.01 -11.77 7.26
CA ARG A 246 1.75 -11.35 8.65
C ARG A 246 2.16 -12.40 9.66
N LEU A 247 1.94 -13.67 9.33
CA LEU A 247 2.39 -14.80 10.14
C LEU A 247 3.92 -14.86 10.26
N ILE A 248 4.66 -14.66 9.15
CA ILE A 248 6.12 -14.61 9.13
C ILE A 248 6.63 -13.47 10.03
N VAL A 249 6.02 -12.29 9.94
CA VAL A 249 6.40 -11.16 10.80
C VAL A 249 6.21 -11.52 12.28
N CYS A 250 5.06 -12.07 12.67
CA CYS A 250 4.83 -12.51 14.05
C CYS A 250 5.81 -13.60 14.51
N ALA A 251 6.12 -14.56 13.64
CA ALA A 251 7.09 -15.61 13.97
C ALA A 251 8.49 -15.03 14.23
N ALA A 252 8.89 -13.99 13.48
CA ALA A 252 10.19 -13.33 13.66
C ALA A 252 10.19 -12.35 14.84
N GLU A 253 9.15 -11.54 14.99
CA GLU A 253 9.03 -10.46 16.00
C GLU A 253 8.72 -10.99 17.38
N ASP A 254 7.68 -11.84 17.50
CA ASP A 254 7.09 -12.22 18.79
C ASP A 254 7.63 -13.56 19.32
N VAL A 255 7.93 -14.52 18.45
CA VAL A 255 8.57 -15.80 18.83
C VAL A 255 10.09 -15.66 18.78
N GLY A 256 10.62 -15.16 17.67
CA GLY A 256 12.02 -14.84 17.48
C GLY A 256 12.96 -15.99 17.86
N ILE A 257 13.93 -15.69 18.72
CA ILE A 257 14.96 -16.64 19.15
C ILE A 257 14.48 -17.67 20.19
N ALA A 258 13.25 -17.52 20.73
CA ALA A 258 12.72 -18.50 21.68
C ALA A 258 12.37 -19.84 20.99
N ASP A 259 11.96 -19.79 19.72
CA ASP A 259 11.79 -20.96 18.86
C ASP A 259 12.09 -20.60 17.39
N PRO A 260 13.32 -20.79 16.92
CA PRO A 260 13.70 -20.47 15.54
C PRO A 260 12.92 -21.25 14.47
N ASN A 261 12.30 -22.37 14.85
CA ASN A 261 11.52 -23.20 13.94
C ASN A 261 10.19 -22.57 13.54
N ALA A 262 9.65 -21.67 14.40
CA ALA A 262 8.41 -20.94 14.10
C ALA A 262 8.52 -20.16 12.78
N MET A 263 9.66 -19.50 12.54
CA MET A 263 9.90 -18.77 11.28
C MET A 263 9.99 -19.73 10.08
N ASN A 264 10.65 -20.88 10.22
CA ASN A 264 10.75 -21.89 9.16
C ASN A 264 9.37 -22.41 8.75
N ILE A 265 8.51 -22.71 9.73
CA ILE A 265 7.14 -23.20 9.51
C ILE A 265 6.29 -22.11 8.82
N ALA A 266 6.38 -20.84 9.27
CA ALA A 266 5.65 -19.75 8.66
C ALA A 266 6.07 -19.51 7.19
N VAL A 267 7.37 -19.57 6.88
CA VAL A 267 7.88 -19.45 5.51
C VAL A 267 7.47 -20.66 4.66
N SER A 268 7.47 -21.88 5.23
CA SER A 268 7.00 -23.08 4.54
C SER A 268 5.51 -23.00 4.20
N ALA A 269 4.69 -22.48 5.11
CA ALA A 269 3.27 -22.26 4.86
C ALA A 269 3.04 -21.21 3.76
N TYR A 270 3.82 -20.11 3.74
CA TYR A 270 3.77 -19.13 2.65
C TYR A 270 4.03 -19.79 1.29
N LYS A 271 5.11 -20.57 1.17
CA LYS A 271 5.46 -21.30 -0.07
C LYS A 271 4.38 -22.31 -0.48
N ALA A 272 3.83 -23.05 0.49
CA ALA A 272 2.75 -23.99 0.22
C ALA A 272 1.52 -23.28 -0.34
N VAL A 273 1.10 -22.16 0.26
CA VAL A 273 -0.01 -21.34 -0.23
C VAL A 273 0.24 -20.82 -1.65
N GLU A 274 1.46 -20.39 -1.93
CA GLU A 274 1.84 -19.89 -3.26
C GLU A 274 1.76 -20.98 -4.33
N LEU A 275 2.09 -22.22 -3.97
CA LEU A 275 2.09 -23.37 -4.89
C LEU A 275 0.70 -23.97 -5.11
N ILE A 276 -0.11 -24.13 -4.06
CA ILE A 276 -1.37 -24.87 -4.12
C ILE A 276 -2.61 -23.97 -4.17
N GLY A 277 -2.50 -22.70 -3.68
CA GLY A 277 -3.63 -21.76 -3.63
C GLY A 277 -4.75 -22.18 -2.67
N LEU A 278 -5.86 -21.44 -2.70
CA LEU A 278 -7.10 -21.79 -1.99
C LEU A 278 -7.99 -22.67 -2.88
N PRO A 279 -8.81 -23.56 -2.30
CA PRO A 279 -9.11 -23.67 -0.85
C PRO A 279 -8.11 -24.48 -0.02
N GLU A 280 -7.26 -25.32 -0.59
CA GLU A 280 -6.38 -26.25 0.14
C GLU A 280 -5.29 -25.52 0.93
N GLY A 281 -4.82 -24.36 0.45
CA GLY A 281 -3.81 -23.53 1.11
C GLY A 281 -4.17 -23.07 2.53
N ARG A 282 -5.47 -23.13 2.90
CA ARG A 282 -5.89 -22.87 4.28
C ARG A 282 -5.32 -23.84 5.30
N ILE A 283 -5.03 -25.09 4.87
CA ILE A 283 -4.56 -26.14 5.77
C ILE A 283 -3.13 -25.87 6.26
N PRO A 284 -2.12 -25.67 5.38
CA PRO A 284 -0.78 -25.31 5.84
C PRO A 284 -0.75 -23.98 6.59
N LEU A 285 -1.62 -22.99 6.24
CA LEU A 285 -1.76 -21.76 7.02
C LEU A 285 -2.24 -22.04 8.44
N ALA A 286 -3.29 -22.84 8.60
CA ALA A 286 -3.83 -23.18 9.92
C ALA A 286 -2.79 -23.91 10.78
N ASN A 287 -2.06 -24.87 10.21
CA ASN A 287 -0.98 -25.58 10.92
C ASN A 287 0.08 -24.61 11.43
N ALA A 288 0.53 -23.67 10.59
CA ALA A 288 1.53 -22.70 10.96
C ALA A 288 1.02 -21.68 12.00
N VAL A 289 -0.25 -21.25 11.90
CA VAL A 289 -0.91 -20.37 12.87
C VAL A 289 -0.95 -21.02 14.26
N VAL A 290 -1.38 -22.29 14.36
CA VAL A 290 -1.43 -23.01 15.62
C VAL A 290 -0.02 -23.16 16.20
N TYR A 291 0.96 -23.49 15.37
CA TYR A 291 2.35 -23.61 15.81
C TYR A 291 2.89 -22.28 16.38
N VAL A 292 2.78 -21.19 15.62
CA VAL A 292 3.29 -19.87 16.02
C VAL A 292 2.57 -19.34 17.25
N ALA A 293 1.25 -19.57 17.37
CA ALA A 293 0.49 -19.18 18.53
C ALA A 293 0.98 -19.89 19.80
N ASN A 294 1.25 -21.21 19.72
CA ASN A 294 1.68 -22.00 20.88
C ASN A 294 3.18 -21.94 21.19
N ALA A 295 4.00 -21.40 20.26
CA ALA A 295 5.44 -21.27 20.48
C ALA A 295 5.77 -20.31 21.65
N PRO A 296 6.87 -20.53 22.38
CA PRO A 296 7.34 -19.58 23.38
C PRO A 296 7.64 -18.23 22.75
N LYS A 297 7.48 -17.15 23.51
CA LYS A 297 7.59 -15.77 22.97
C LYS A 297 8.87 -15.08 23.44
N SER A 298 9.56 -14.41 22.52
CA SER A 298 10.69 -13.53 22.79
C SER A 298 10.85 -12.49 21.70
N ASN A 299 10.64 -11.24 22.01
CA ASN A 299 10.87 -10.11 21.10
C ASN A 299 12.25 -9.47 21.28
N LYS A 300 13.18 -10.13 21.99
CA LYS A 300 14.49 -9.55 22.32
C LYS A 300 15.27 -9.07 21.10
N ALA A 301 15.29 -9.85 20.00
CA ALA A 301 16.00 -9.48 18.79
C ALA A 301 15.38 -8.23 18.12
N CYS A 302 14.04 -8.13 18.07
CA CYS A 302 13.34 -6.97 17.54
C CYS A 302 13.64 -5.71 18.38
N VAL A 303 13.51 -5.80 19.71
CA VAL A 303 13.83 -4.69 20.62
C VAL A 303 15.30 -4.28 20.52
N ALA A 304 16.21 -5.24 20.33
CA ALA A 304 17.65 -4.95 20.22
C ALA A 304 17.96 -4.13 18.97
N ILE A 305 17.43 -4.52 17.82
CA ILE A 305 17.66 -3.77 16.58
C ILE A 305 16.99 -2.38 16.62
N ASP A 306 15.79 -2.27 17.18
CA ASP A 306 15.10 -0.99 17.32
C ASP A 306 15.89 -0.01 18.20
N LYS A 307 16.44 -0.49 19.34
CA LYS A 307 17.31 0.33 20.20
C LYS A 307 18.57 0.79 19.45
N ALA A 308 19.22 -0.11 18.71
CA ALA A 308 20.43 0.24 17.94
C ALA A 308 20.12 1.27 16.86
N LEU A 309 19.00 1.14 16.15
CA LEU A 309 18.55 2.12 15.16
C LEU A 309 18.26 3.48 15.80
N ALA A 310 17.57 3.51 16.94
CA ALA A 310 17.29 4.75 17.66
C ALA A 310 18.57 5.46 18.14
N ASP A 311 19.58 4.70 18.57
CA ASP A 311 20.88 5.27 18.95
C ASP A 311 21.55 5.94 17.75
N ILE A 312 21.61 5.27 16.60
CA ILE A 312 22.17 5.82 15.36
C ILE A 312 21.40 7.09 14.93
N GLU A 313 20.08 7.05 14.94
CA GLU A 313 19.23 8.20 14.60
C GLU A 313 19.43 9.38 15.56
N SER A 314 19.76 9.11 16.81
CA SER A 314 20.08 10.15 17.80
C SER A 314 21.48 10.77 17.65
N GLY A 315 22.27 10.27 16.70
CA GLY A 315 23.62 10.77 16.42
C GLY A 315 24.75 9.93 17.02
N LEU A 316 24.44 8.77 17.61
CA LEU A 316 25.46 7.82 18.11
C LEU A 316 25.96 6.92 16.96
N ASP A 317 26.34 7.53 15.84
CA ASP A 317 26.89 6.87 14.65
C ASP A 317 28.40 7.00 14.65
N TYR A 318 29.11 5.96 15.11
CA TYR A 318 30.54 5.91 15.22
C TYR A 318 31.17 4.88 14.26
N PRO A 319 32.34 5.17 13.71
CA PRO A 319 33.02 4.23 12.82
C PRO A 319 33.49 2.97 13.58
N PRO A 320 33.57 1.82 12.92
CA PRO A 320 34.08 0.60 13.53
C PRO A 320 35.51 0.81 14.05
N PRO A 321 35.95 0.13 15.14
CA PRO A 321 37.32 0.10 15.62
C PRO A 321 38.33 -0.21 14.51
N MET A 322 39.52 0.37 14.56
CA MET A 322 40.51 0.28 13.48
C MET A 322 40.89 -1.16 13.12
N HIS A 323 41.00 -2.04 14.10
CA HIS A 323 41.34 -3.45 13.91
C HIS A 323 40.24 -4.27 13.23
N LEU A 324 38.98 -3.80 13.26
CA LEU A 324 37.85 -4.45 12.60
C LEU A 324 37.56 -3.93 11.18
N ARG A 325 38.27 -2.86 10.76
CA ARG A 325 38.07 -2.31 9.41
C ARG A 325 38.70 -3.19 8.35
N ASP A 326 38.06 -3.21 7.17
CA ASP A 326 38.55 -4.01 6.06
C ASP A 326 40.00 -3.70 5.66
N ALA A 327 40.84 -4.72 5.64
CA ALA A 327 42.24 -4.66 5.30
C ALA A 327 42.61 -5.39 3.99
N HIS A 328 41.60 -5.84 3.20
CA HIS A 328 41.82 -6.66 1.99
C HIS A 328 42.18 -5.85 0.74
N TYR A 329 42.36 -4.53 0.83
CA TYR A 329 42.72 -3.70 -0.31
C TYR A 329 44.15 -3.14 -0.19
N LYS A 330 44.73 -2.80 -1.35
CA LYS A 330 46.10 -2.25 -1.43
C LYS A 330 46.22 -0.97 -0.60
N ASP A 331 47.24 -0.87 0.24
CA ASP A 331 47.55 0.25 1.14
C ASP A 331 46.68 0.34 2.43
N ALA A 332 45.77 -0.59 2.72
CA ALA A 332 45.00 -0.59 3.97
C ALA A 332 45.89 -0.58 5.22
N GLU A 333 46.99 -1.33 5.19
CA GLU A 333 47.98 -1.37 6.28
C GLU A 333 48.61 0.00 6.59
N LYS A 334 48.79 0.89 5.58
CA LYS A 334 49.34 2.24 5.76
C LYS A 334 48.41 3.12 6.61
N TYR A 335 47.10 2.80 6.60
CA TYR A 335 46.10 3.49 7.40
C TYR A 335 45.84 2.79 8.75
N GLY A 336 46.53 1.69 9.03
CA GLY A 336 46.41 0.92 10.27
C GLY A 336 45.16 0.05 10.34
N PHE A 337 44.46 -0.17 9.21
CA PHE A 337 43.24 -0.98 9.16
C PHE A 337 43.58 -2.46 9.33
N GLY A 338 42.77 -3.20 10.12
CA GLY A 338 42.97 -4.60 10.43
C GLY A 338 44.15 -4.89 11.37
N LYS A 339 44.94 -3.87 11.74
CA LYS A 339 46.11 -4.09 12.60
C LYS A 339 45.66 -4.45 14.03
N GLY A 340 46.11 -5.61 14.49
CA GLY A 340 45.78 -6.12 15.83
C GLY A 340 44.46 -6.91 15.91
N TYR A 341 43.82 -7.18 14.78
CA TYR A 341 42.69 -8.10 14.76
C TYR A 341 43.14 -9.50 15.12
N ILE A 342 42.42 -10.13 16.05
CA ILE A 342 42.66 -11.49 16.48
C ILE A 342 41.57 -12.38 15.88
N TYR A 343 41.96 -13.36 15.06
CA TYR A 343 41.00 -14.30 14.49
C TYR A 343 40.50 -15.25 15.57
N THR A 344 39.25 -15.12 15.93
CA THR A 344 38.64 -15.77 17.12
C THR A 344 38.76 -17.28 17.09
N HIS A 345 38.74 -17.91 15.89
CA HIS A 345 38.89 -19.39 15.80
C HIS A 345 40.29 -19.87 16.12
N ASP A 346 41.35 -19.02 15.95
CA ASP A 346 42.71 -19.37 16.30
C ASP A 346 43.01 -19.08 17.77
N ALA A 347 42.25 -18.17 18.39
CA ALA A 347 42.42 -17.76 19.77
C ALA A 347 41.06 -17.53 20.49
N PRO A 348 40.31 -18.58 20.76
CA PRO A 348 38.91 -18.49 21.25
C PRO A 348 38.79 -17.89 22.65
N ASP A 349 39.85 -17.93 23.44
CA ASP A 349 39.89 -17.45 24.84
C ASP A 349 40.35 -15.99 24.98
N VAL A 350 40.70 -15.32 23.86
CA VAL A 350 41.18 -13.92 23.87
C VAL A 350 39.99 -12.99 23.76
N GLU A 351 39.83 -12.13 24.75
CA GLU A 351 38.88 -11.03 24.70
C GLU A 351 39.31 -9.96 23.72
N GLN A 352 38.39 -9.58 22.83
CA GLN A 352 38.61 -8.52 21.84
C GLN A 352 37.40 -7.58 21.83
N GLN A 353 37.65 -6.28 21.68
CA GLN A 353 36.61 -5.29 21.57
C GLN A 353 36.00 -5.28 20.17
N PHE A 354 34.66 -5.32 20.08
CA PHE A 354 33.89 -5.27 18.82
C PHE A 354 33.10 -3.98 18.68
N MET A 355 32.72 -3.34 19.78
CA MET A 355 31.98 -2.07 19.75
C MET A 355 32.95 -0.87 19.55
N PRO A 356 32.51 0.25 18.93
CA PRO A 356 33.23 1.51 18.98
C PRO A 356 33.53 1.92 20.41
N ASP A 357 34.65 2.67 20.60
CA ASP A 357 35.10 3.09 21.94
C ASP A 357 34.02 3.86 22.70
N GLU A 358 33.24 4.68 22.00
CA GLU A 358 32.18 5.50 22.56
C GLU A 358 30.95 4.69 23.00
N LEU A 359 30.84 3.44 22.53
CA LEU A 359 29.68 2.54 22.78
C LEU A 359 30.09 1.26 23.52
N ILE A 360 31.29 1.20 24.12
CA ILE A 360 31.87 -0.03 24.73
C ILE A 360 30.94 -0.64 25.81
N ASP A 361 30.27 0.22 26.57
CA ASP A 361 29.36 -0.20 27.66
C ASP A 361 27.89 -0.42 27.19
N LYS A 362 27.60 -0.15 25.91
CA LYS A 362 26.25 -0.33 25.37
C LYS A 362 25.92 -1.81 25.22
N LYS A 363 24.71 -2.18 25.67
CA LYS A 363 24.13 -3.52 25.47
C LYS A 363 22.75 -3.38 24.87
N TYR A 364 22.52 -4.09 23.79
CA TYR A 364 21.22 -4.12 23.10
C TYR A 364 20.40 -5.37 23.46
N LEU A 365 21.06 -6.48 23.83
CA LEU A 365 20.43 -7.76 24.22
C LEU A 365 20.32 -7.92 25.74
#